data_d6d811145a0bcd089c93fac852bc7b7e
#
_entry.id   d6d811145a0bcd089c93fac852bc7b7e
#
_cell.length_a   1.000
_cell.length_b   1.000
_cell.length_c   1.000
_cell.angle_alpha   90.00
_cell.angle_beta   90.00
_cell.angle_gamma   90.00
#
_symmetry.space_group_name_H-M   'P 1'
#
loop_
_entity.id
_entity.type
_entity.pdbx_description
1 polymer ?
#
loop_
_entity_poly.entity_id
_entity_poly.type
_entity_poly.pdbx_seq_one_letter_code
_entity_poly.pdbx_strand_id
1 'polypeptide(L)'
;MLSPNPQIGDFFSAKFDIPSHQALLSMMIGQAKKEAKMKTDKLIWIPRVLAIIFIVFLSLFALDAFSGDASFIKKLAGFLRHLIPTLILVLTLLISWKKPLLGGSIFILLSIAFAFFFKTNRSLLTFLAVTFPVALVGILFIAFDLAAKKREKAALKPS
;
A
#
# COMPACT_ATOMS: atom_id res chain seq x y z
N MET A 1 -8.89 -52.36 -30.99
CA MET A 1 -8.49 -51.17 -30.26
C MET A 1 -6.97 -51.06 -30.32
N LEU A 2 -6.43 -50.23 -31.21
CA LEU A 2 -4.99 -49.99 -31.35
C LEU A 2 -4.61 -48.95 -30.26
N SER A 3 -3.78 -49.33 -29.31
CA SER A 3 -3.21 -48.39 -28.33
C SER A 3 -2.30 -47.38 -29.09
N PRO A 4 -2.38 -46.11 -28.90
CA PRO A 4 -1.49 -45.14 -29.55
C PRO A 4 -0.04 -45.46 -29.15
N ASN A 5 0.82 -45.66 -30.13
CA ASN A 5 2.23 -45.99 -29.95
C ASN A 5 2.91 -44.81 -29.23
N PRO A 6 3.41 -45.00 -27.97
CA PRO A 6 4.00 -43.90 -27.19
C PRO A 6 5.22 -43.26 -27.86
N GLN A 7 5.94 -43.99 -28.71
CA GLN A 7 7.16 -43.51 -29.38
C GLN A 7 6.91 -42.39 -30.41
N ILE A 8 5.73 -42.36 -31.02
CA ILE A 8 5.41 -41.29 -32.00
C ILE A 8 5.16 -39.96 -31.31
N GLY A 9 4.53 -39.97 -30.16
CA GLY A 9 4.30 -38.77 -29.34
C GLY A 9 5.62 -38.13 -28.85
N ASP A 10 6.53 -38.95 -28.37
CA ASP A 10 7.83 -38.50 -27.88
C ASP A 10 8.73 -37.98 -29.02
N PHE A 11 8.68 -38.57 -30.21
CA PHE A 11 9.43 -38.12 -31.38
C PHE A 11 8.95 -36.74 -31.89
N PHE A 12 7.63 -36.49 -31.91
CA PHE A 12 7.08 -35.19 -32.30
C PHE A 12 7.36 -34.13 -31.24
N SER A 13 7.29 -34.49 -29.93
CA SER A 13 7.61 -33.58 -28.84
C SER A 13 9.08 -33.13 -28.85
N ALA A 14 10.00 -34.07 -29.12
CA ALA A 14 11.45 -33.76 -29.17
C ALA A 14 11.84 -32.94 -30.43
N LYS A 15 11.12 -33.10 -31.55
CA LYS A 15 11.47 -32.44 -32.80
C LYS A 15 10.88 -31.02 -32.95
N PHE A 16 9.77 -30.74 -32.26
CA PHE A 16 9.08 -29.44 -32.34
C PHE A 16 9.14 -28.64 -31.03
N ASP A 17 9.88 -29.10 -30.04
CA ASP A 17 10.02 -28.45 -28.72
C ASP A 17 8.67 -28.02 -28.13
N ILE A 18 7.63 -28.88 -28.34
CA ILE A 18 6.28 -28.62 -27.81
C ILE A 18 6.30 -28.89 -26.31
N PRO A 19 6.16 -27.84 -25.48
CA PRO A 19 6.18 -28.01 -24.04
C PRO A 19 5.06 -28.94 -23.60
N SER A 20 5.35 -29.85 -22.66
CA SER A 20 4.33 -30.75 -22.10
C SER A 20 3.14 -29.96 -21.58
N HIS A 21 1.96 -30.54 -21.55
CA HIS A 21 0.74 -29.91 -21.04
C HIS A 21 0.95 -29.30 -19.63
N GLN A 22 1.74 -29.95 -18.80
CA GLN A 22 2.11 -29.45 -17.47
C GLN A 22 3.02 -28.21 -17.54
N ALA A 23 3.95 -28.18 -18.49
CA ALA A 23 4.83 -27.02 -18.69
C ALA A 23 4.05 -25.81 -19.23
N LEU A 24 3.12 -26.02 -20.17
CA LEU A 24 2.22 -24.97 -20.64
C LEU A 24 1.35 -24.42 -19.50
N LEU A 25 0.77 -25.31 -18.70
CA LEU A 25 -0.08 -24.91 -17.56
C LEU A 25 0.71 -24.09 -16.55
N SER A 26 1.93 -24.54 -16.21
CA SER A 26 2.80 -23.81 -15.28
C SER A 26 3.23 -22.44 -15.80
N MET A 27 3.51 -22.32 -17.11
CA MET A 27 3.79 -21.05 -17.79
C MET A 27 2.57 -20.11 -17.74
N MET A 28 1.38 -20.60 -18.06
CA MET A 28 0.15 -19.80 -18.02
C MET A 28 -0.15 -19.30 -16.59
N ILE A 29 -0.03 -20.16 -15.60
CA ILE A 29 -0.19 -19.77 -14.17
C ILE A 29 0.87 -18.74 -13.79
N GLY A 30 2.12 -18.92 -14.20
CA GLY A 30 3.21 -17.97 -13.96
C GLY A 30 2.93 -16.59 -14.57
N GLN A 31 2.43 -16.55 -15.80
CA GLN A 31 2.06 -15.31 -16.49
C GLN A 31 0.88 -14.62 -15.79
N ALA A 32 -0.19 -15.35 -15.48
CA ALA A 32 -1.35 -14.81 -14.78
C ALA A 32 -0.96 -14.22 -13.39
N LYS A 33 -0.08 -14.92 -12.67
CA LYS A 33 0.46 -14.43 -11.37
C LYS A 33 1.28 -13.15 -11.55
N LYS A 34 2.12 -13.09 -12.60
CA LYS A 34 2.95 -11.91 -12.89
C LYS A 34 2.11 -10.70 -13.27
N GLU A 35 1.07 -10.89 -14.08
CA GLU A 35 0.14 -9.82 -14.46
C GLU A 35 -0.69 -9.32 -13.24
N ALA A 36 -1.20 -10.24 -12.43
CA ALA A 36 -1.93 -9.90 -11.21
C ALA A 36 -1.04 -9.08 -10.26
N LYS A 37 0.23 -9.46 -10.10
CA LYS A 37 1.21 -8.74 -9.28
C LYS A 37 1.50 -7.35 -9.84
N MET A 38 1.76 -7.21 -11.14
CA MET A 38 2.04 -5.90 -11.75
C MET A 38 0.87 -4.90 -11.59
N LYS A 39 -0.39 -5.36 -11.78
CA LYS A 39 -1.57 -4.52 -11.57
C LYS A 39 -1.69 -4.08 -10.10
N THR A 40 -1.36 -4.96 -9.18
CA THR A 40 -1.39 -4.68 -7.74
C THR A 40 -0.32 -3.68 -7.33
N ASP A 41 0.91 -3.86 -7.82
CA ASP A 41 2.03 -2.96 -7.51
C ASP A 41 1.74 -1.52 -7.96
N LYS A 42 1.02 -1.34 -9.07
CA LYS A 42 0.58 -0.01 -9.53
C LYS A 42 -0.49 0.60 -8.61
N LEU A 43 -1.46 -0.20 -8.14
CA LEU A 43 -2.53 0.31 -7.29
C LEU A 43 -2.04 0.74 -5.90
N ILE A 44 -1.05 0.04 -5.35
CA ILE A 44 -0.50 0.36 -4.02
C ILE A 44 0.28 1.68 -3.99
N TRP A 45 0.61 2.24 -5.17
CA TRP A 45 1.20 3.57 -5.27
C TRP A 45 0.22 4.69 -4.91
N ILE A 46 -1.08 4.48 -5.11
CA ILE A 46 -2.11 5.50 -4.79
C ILE A 46 -2.06 5.92 -3.31
N PRO A 47 -2.19 5.00 -2.33
CA PRO A 47 -2.09 5.37 -0.92
C PRO A 47 -0.70 5.90 -0.52
N ARG A 48 0.38 5.46 -1.19
CA ARG A 48 1.73 5.97 -0.93
C ARG A 48 1.87 7.44 -1.31
N VAL A 49 1.45 7.79 -2.53
CA VAL A 49 1.48 9.17 -3.02
C VAL A 49 0.59 10.06 -2.16
N LEU A 50 -0.60 9.60 -1.82
CA LEU A 50 -1.52 10.34 -0.95
C LEU A 50 -0.92 10.58 0.44
N ALA A 51 -0.26 9.56 1.03
CA ALA A 51 0.45 9.70 2.30
C ALA A 51 1.59 10.71 2.22
N ILE A 52 2.39 10.68 1.14
CA ILE A 52 3.50 11.64 0.93
C ILE A 52 2.96 13.07 0.83
N ILE A 53 1.92 13.27 0.02
CA ILE A 53 1.28 14.61 -0.12
C ILE A 53 0.81 15.11 1.25
N PHE A 54 0.18 14.24 2.03
CA PHE A 54 -0.31 14.61 3.36
C PHE A 54 0.82 14.90 4.35
N ILE A 55 1.90 14.12 4.33
CA ILE A 55 3.10 14.37 5.15
C ILE A 55 3.73 15.72 4.80
N VAL A 56 3.85 16.03 3.51
CA VAL A 56 4.35 17.34 3.04
C VAL A 56 3.43 18.46 3.52
N PHE A 57 2.13 18.29 3.38
CA PHE A 57 1.13 19.25 3.86
C PHE A 57 1.27 19.52 5.37
N LEU A 58 1.39 18.48 6.20
CA LEU A 58 1.63 18.64 7.64
C LEU A 58 2.97 19.30 7.96
N SER A 59 4.01 19.02 7.16
CA SER A 59 5.33 19.63 7.33
C SER A 59 5.29 21.14 7.06
N LEU A 60 4.46 21.60 6.14
CA LEU A 60 4.24 23.04 5.90
C LEU A 60 3.60 23.72 7.11
N PHE A 61 2.66 23.04 7.79
CA PHE A 61 2.10 23.53 9.04
C PHE A 61 3.14 23.66 10.17
N ALA A 62 4.15 22.79 10.18
CA ALA A 62 5.24 22.90 11.15
C ALA A 62 6.06 24.17 10.93
N LEU A 63 6.23 24.62 9.67
CA LEU A 63 6.93 25.86 9.35
C LEU A 63 6.17 27.11 9.82
N ASP A 64 4.84 27.06 9.87
CA ASP A 64 4.01 28.14 10.37
C ASP A 64 4.29 28.48 11.86
N ALA A 65 4.82 27.50 12.61
CA ALA A 65 5.27 27.73 14.00
C ALA A 65 6.40 28.78 14.12
N PHE A 66 7.10 29.09 13.03
CA PHE A 66 8.12 30.17 12.99
C PHE A 66 7.54 31.55 12.71
N SER A 67 6.27 31.65 12.32
CA SER A 67 5.57 32.89 12.09
C SER A 67 5.18 33.57 13.44
N GLY A 68 5.11 34.90 13.44
CA GLY A 68 4.73 35.69 14.64
C GLY A 68 5.92 36.17 15.48
N ASP A 69 5.63 36.95 16.54
CA ASP A 69 6.63 37.67 17.35
C ASP A 69 7.09 36.90 18.61
N ALA A 70 6.85 35.59 18.69
CA ALA A 70 7.26 34.79 19.82
C ALA A 70 8.79 34.61 19.87
N SER A 71 9.35 34.42 21.09
CA SER A 71 10.79 34.13 21.25
C SER A 71 11.19 32.85 20.49
N PHE A 72 12.42 32.79 20.01
CA PHE A 72 12.96 31.65 19.22
C PHE A 72 12.71 30.29 19.89
N ILE A 73 12.88 30.21 21.24
CA ILE A 73 12.64 28.98 22.01
C ILE A 73 11.18 28.53 21.91
N LYS A 74 10.22 29.45 21.96
CA LYS A 74 8.80 29.13 21.84
C LYS A 74 8.45 28.68 20.40
N LYS A 75 9.05 29.29 19.39
CA LYS A 75 8.91 28.89 17.98
C LYS A 75 9.46 27.49 17.76
N LEU A 76 10.65 27.21 18.28
CA LEU A 76 11.28 25.90 18.20
C LEU A 76 10.44 24.81 18.90
N ALA A 77 9.91 25.11 20.09
CA ALA A 77 9.02 24.17 20.80
C ALA A 77 7.72 23.92 20.03
N GLY A 78 7.15 24.93 19.38
CA GLY A 78 6.00 24.79 18.49
C GLY A 78 6.31 23.91 17.28
N PHE A 79 7.42 24.15 16.63
CA PHE A 79 7.91 23.35 15.50
C PHE A 79 8.10 21.87 15.87
N LEU A 80 8.80 21.58 16.97
CA LEU A 80 8.99 20.22 17.45
C LEU A 80 7.65 19.52 17.75
N ARG A 81 6.68 20.25 18.32
CA ARG A 81 5.35 19.70 18.61
C ARG A 81 4.60 19.25 17.36
N HIS A 82 4.77 19.96 16.24
CA HIS A 82 4.21 19.56 14.94
C HIS A 82 5.05 18.51 14.22
N LEU A 83 6.37 18.47 14.47
CA LEU A 83 7.28 17.54 13.82
C LEU A 83 7.09 16.10 14.31
N ILE A 84 6.78 15.91 15.61
CA ILE A 84 6.57 14.57 16.20
C ILE A 84 5.50 13.78 15.46
N PRO A 85 4.25 14.25 15.26
CA PRO A 85 3.25 13.52 14.51
C PRO A 85 3.65 13.25 13.06
N THR A 86 4.35 14.19 12.43
CA THR A 86 4.86 14.03 11.06
C THR A 86 5.88 12.89 10.98
N LEU A 87 6.84 12.81 11.92
CA LEU A 87 7.82 11.72 11.98
C LEU A 87 7.15 10.36 12.18
N ILE A 88 6.15 10.27 13.03
CA ILE A 88 5.39 9.04 13.25
C ILE A 88 4.71 8.59 11.94
N LEU A 89 4.13 9.51 11.17
CA LEU A 89 3.52 9.21 9.88
C LEU A 89 4.55 8.75 8.85
N VAL A 90 5.73 9.36 8.80
CA VAL A 90 6.84 8.93 7.93
C VAL A 90 7.28 7.51 8.26
N LEU A 91 7.50 7.21 9.54
CA LEU A 91 7.87 5.85 9.98
C LEU A 91 6.79 4.84 9.63
N THR A 92 5.51 5.18 9.82
CA THR A 92 4.38 4.34 9.45
C THR A 92 4.33 4.11 7.94
N LEU A 93 4.61 5.13 7.14
CA LEU A 93 4.69 5.00 5.69
C LEU A 93 5.82 4.04 5.27
N LEU A 94 7.01 4.12 5.88
CA LEU A 94 8.12 3.21 5.61
C LEU A 94 7.75 1.74 5.96
N ILE A 95 7.03 1.52 7.05
CA ILE A 95 6.49 0.21 7.42
C ILE A 95 5.48 -0.27 6.36
N SER A 96 4.62 0.62 5.88
CA SER A 96 3.60 0.32 4.86
C SER A 96 4.22 -0.09 3.51
N TRP A 97 5.44 0.34 3.22
CA TRP A 97 6.14 -0.09 2.01
C TRP A 97 6.48 -1.57 2.00
N LYS A 98 6.81 -2.13 3.16
CA LYS A 98 7.14 -3.56 3.31
C LYS A 98 5.92 -4.40 3.65
N LYS A 99 5.02 -3.88 4.49
CA LYS A 99 3.83 -4.58 5.00
C LYS A 99 2.60 -3.66 4.96
N PRO A 100 1.91 -3.58 3.80
CA PRO A 100 0.81 -2.62 3.60
C PRO A 100 -0.33 -2.79 4.60
N LEU A 101 -0.68 -4.03 4.95
CA LEU A 101 -1.74 -4.31 5.93
C LEU A 101 -1.39 -3.76 7.32
N LEU A 102 -0.16 -4.02 7.80
CA LEU A 102 0.29 -3.50 9.10
C LEU A 102 0.37 -1.98 9.09
N GLY A 103 0.97 -1.40 8.05
CA GLY A 103 1.04 0.05 7.92
C GLY A 103 -0.34 0.71 7.86
N GLY A 104 -1.27 0.15 7.09
CA GLY A 104 -2.65 0.62 7.03
C GLY A 104 -3.36 0.57 8.38
N SER A 105 -3.17 -0.51 9.15
CA SER A 105 -3.72 -0.62 10.51
C SER A 105 -3.14 0.43 11.46
N ILE A 106 -1.82 0.68 11.38
CA ILE A 106 -1.17 1.72 12.19
C ILE A 106 -1.70 3.11 11.79
N PHE A 107 -1.91 3.40 10.49
CA PHE A 107 -2.51 4.66 10.05
C PHE A 107 -3.91 4.87 10.62
N ILE A 108 -4.74 3.83 10.69
CA ILE A 108 -6.07 3.91 11.31
C ILE A 108 -5.95 4.20 12.81
N LEU A 109 -5.08 3.50 13.54
CA LEU A 109 -4.85 3.75 14.95
C LEU A 109 -4.34 5.19 15.19
N LEU A 110 -3.43 5.68 14.35
CA LEU A 110 -2.95 7.06 14.41
C LEU A 110 -4.05 8.08 14.14
N SER A 111 -4.98 7.80 13.20
CA SER A 111 -6.10 8.71 12.95
C SER A 111 -7.00 8.85 14.17
N ILE A 112 -7.26 7.75 14.87
CA ILE A 112 -8.02 7.75 16.12
C ILE A 112 -7.25 8.54 17.21
N ALA A 113 -5.97 8.25 17.39
CA ALA A 113 -5.12 8.97 18.33
C ALA A 113 -5.09 10.48 18.05
N PHE A 114 -4.99 10.88 16.78
CA PHE A 114 -5.02 12.28 16.37
C PHE A 114 -6.38 12.93 16.64
N ALA A 115 -7.49 12.20 16.46
CA ALA A 115 -8.81 12.70 16.79
C ALA A 115 -8.93 13.09 18.27
N PHE A 116 -8.35 12.30 19.17
CA PHE A 116 -8.33 12.59 20.61
C PHE A 116 -7.31 13.67 20.96
N PHE A 117 -6.08 13.56 20.47
CA PHE A 117 -4.96 14.44 20.83
C PHE A 117 -5.20 15.89 20.37
N PHE A 118 -5.65 16.09 19.13
CA PHE A 118 -5.93 17.41 18.58
C PHE A 118 -7.36 17.89 18.84
N LYS A 119 -8.17 17.11 19.60
CA LYS A 119 -9.59 17.42 19.86
C LYS A 119 -10.36 17.76 18.59
N THR A 120 -10.05 17.06 17.49
CA THR A 120 -10.61 17.33 16.15
C THR A 120 -12.12 17.07 16.09
N ASN A 121 -12.67 16.34 17.06
CA ASN A 121 -14.11 16.11 17.23
C ASN A 121 -14.92 17.39 17.54
N ARG A 122 -14.26 18.47 17.91
CA ARG A 122 -14.90 19.77 18.20
C ARG A 122 -15.02 20.69 16.98
N SER A 123 -14.25 20.44 15.92
CA SER A 123 -14.24 21.23 14.69
C SER A 123 -14.21 20.31 13.49
N LEU A 124 -15.28 20.38 12.68
CA LEU A 124 -15.36 19.62 11.44
C LEU A 124 -14.20 19.92 10.49
N LEU A 125 -13.78 21.16 10.42
CA LEU A 125 -12.66 21.57 9.56
C LEU A 125 -11.34 20.92 10.00
N THR A 126 -11.05 20.91 11.31
CA THR A 126 -9.84 20.27 11.85
C THR A 126 -9.91 18.74 11.67
N PHE A 127 -11.08 18.14 11.83
CA PHE A 127 -11.28 16.71 11.58
C PHE A 127 -11.00 16.36 10.12
N LEU A 128 -11.56 17.10 9.17
CA LEU A 128 -11.34 16.90 7.73
C LEU A 128 -9.89 17.16 7.31
N ALA A 129 -9.22 18.14 7.94
CA ALA A 129 -7.86 18.49 7.58
C ALA A 129 -6.80 17.54 8.14
N VAL A 130 -7.03 16.93 9.31
CA VAL A 130 -6.00 16.14 10.02
C VAL A 130 -6.38 14.67 10.12
N THR A 131 -7.53 14.35 10.68
CA THR A 131 -7.92 12.96 11.00
C THR A 131 -8.37 12.20 9.74
N PHE A 132 -9.20 12.81 8.91
CA PHE A 132 -9.79 12.17 7.74
C PHE A 132 -8.74 11.71 6.71
N PRO A 133 -7.73 12.52 6.31
CA PRO A 133 -6.72 12.06 5.35
C PRO A 133 -5.88 10.89 5.88
N VAL A 134 -5.55 10.88 7.17
CA VAL A 134 -4.79 9.79 7.80
C VAL A 134 -5.60 8.49 7.80
N ALA A 135 -6.88 8.57 8.17
CA ALA A 135 -7.81 7.43 8.12
C ALA A 135 -7.97 6.90 6.70
N LEU A 136 -8.17 7.79 5.72
CA LEU A 136 -8.32 7.45 4.31
C LEU A 136 -7.10 6.69 3.78
N VAL A 137 -5.89 7.18 4.06
CA VAL A 137 -4.64 6.49 3.71
C VAL A 137 -4.61 5.08 4.29
N GLY A 138 -4.94 4.92 5.58
CA GLY A 138 -4.98 3.63 6.25
C GLY A 138 -5.97 2.65 5.61
N ILE A 139 -7.19 3.10 5.33
CA ILE A 139 -8.22 2.32 4.65
C ILE A 139 -7.77 1.88 3.25
N LEU A 140 -7.17 2.79 2.48
CA LEU A 140 -6.68 2.49 1.14
C LEU A 140 -5.56 1.44 1.16
N PHE A 141 -4.59 1.53 2.08
CA PHE A 141 -3.55 0.51 2.21
C PHE A 141 -4.14 -0.87 2.48
N ILE A 142 -5.09 -0.98 3.41
CA ILE A 142 -5.76 -2.24 3.73
C ILE A 142 -6.58 -2.75 2.54
N ALA A 143 -7.40 -1.90 1.93
CA ALA A 143 -8.25 -2.27 0.81
C ALA A 143 -7.44 -2.79 -0.39
N PHE A 144 -6.36 -2.11 -0.74
CA PHE A 144 -5.51 -2.53 -1.85
C PHE A 144 -4.71 -3.79 -1.55
N ASP A 145 -4.22 -3.98 -0.32
CA ASP A 145 -3.53 -5.23 0.06
C ASP A 145 -4.48 -6.43 0.03
N LEU A 146 -5.71 -6.27 0.55
CA LEU A 146 -6.73 -7.32 0.50
C LEU A 146 -7.17 -7.64 -0.93
N ALA A 147 -7.37 -6.61 -1.77
CA ALA A 147 -7.70 -6.78 -3.18
C ALA A 147 -6.58 -7.50 -3.95
N ALA A 148 -5.33 -7.20 -3.62
CA ALA A 148 -4.15 -7.87 -4.16
C ALA A 148 -4.15 -9.36 -3.85
N LYS A 149 -4.28 -9.70 -2.60
CA LYS A 149 -4.32 -11.11 -2.12
C LYS A 149 -5.49 -11.88 -2.72
N LYS A 150 -6.66 -11.23 -2.86
CA LYS A 150 -7.85 -11.84 -3.50
C LYS A 150 -7.58 -12.17 -4.97
N ARG A 151 -6.96 -11.26 -5.72
CA ARG A 151 -6.61 -11.47 -7.13
C ARG A 151 -5.57 -12.56 -7.31
N GLU A 152 -4.55 -12.60 -6.45
CA GLU A 152 -3.53 -13.66 -6.47
C GLU A 152 -4.17 -15.03 -6.22
N LYS A 153 -5.06 -15.15 -5.22
CA LYS A 153 -5.79 -16.40 -4.93
C LYS A 153 -6.70 -16.82 -6.09
N ALA A 154 -7.35 -15.88 -6.75
CA ALA A 154 -8.22 -16.16 -7.91
C ALA A 154 -7.41 -16.66 -9.12
N ALA A 155 -6.22 -16.13 -9.35
CA ALA A 155 -5.32 -16.55 -10.43
C ALA A 155 -4.71 -17.96 -10.21
N LEU A 156 -4.72 -18.44 -8.96
CA LEU A 156 -4.20 -19.77 -8.59
C LEU A 156 -5.29 -20.87 -8.55
N LYS A 157 -6.57 -20.52 -8.72
CA LYS A 157 -7.67 -21.49 -8.70
C LYS A 157 -7.87 -21.99 -10.13
N PRO A 158 -7.54 -23.27 -10.42
CA PRO A 158 -7.88 -23.87 -11.73
C PRO A 158 -9.41 -23.92 -11.86
N SER A 159 -9.88 -23.53 -13.02
CA SER A 159 -11.28 -23.70 -13.44
C SER A 159 -11.59 -25.15 -13.75
#